data_539e667035ba3aac65046cc52e23ea33
#
_entry.id   539e667035ba3aac65046cc52e23ea33
#
_cell.length_a   1.000
_cell.length_b   1.000
_cell.length_c   1.000
_cell.angle_alpha   90.00
_cell.angle_beta   90.00
_cell.angle_gamma   90.00
#
_symmetry.space_group_name_H-M   'P 1'
#
loop_
_entity.id
_entity.type
_entity.pdbx_description
1 polymer ?
#
loop_
_entity_poly.entity_id
_entity_poly.type
_entity_poly.pdbx_seq_one_letter_code
_entity_poly.pdbx_strand_id
1 'polypeptide(L)'
;MTDAAEVLVLGECLQGQLIPITGEIIAAGRQLADELGIELACGLIGDDLDGAARAAATLGADRLYILEDPLLAGFQSELYLEAATKLCRAVDPRVLLMARTPIGRDVAPRLAARLRVPLVQDCLEVKIDASTKQLLATRPVYGGNAMATVRCTQNPQFATVRPKVYNPLPVQDHRQGEVIPIQVDLDPAMGKTKVVSMVKEESEGVKLEEARVVVAGGRGLGGPEGFRPLQDLANALGAGIGASR
;
A
#
# COMPACT_ATOMS: atom_id res chain seq x y z
N MET A 1 -19.51 13.31 18.41
CA MET A 1 -18.42 12.90 17.50
C MET A 1 -17.71 11.76 18.22
N THR A 2 -17.93 10.53 17.79
CA THR A 2 -17.16 9.39 18.29
C THR A 2 -15.69 9.68 17.99
N ASP A 3 -14.81 9.62 18.99
CA ASP A 3 -13.38 9.68 18.77
C ASP A 3 -13.03 8.50 17.86
N ALA A 4 -12.65 8.80 16.61
CA ALA A 4 -12.22 7.79 15.65
C ALA A 4 -11.01 7.04 16.25
N ALA A 5 -11.19 5.75 16.53
CA ALA A 5 -10.35 5.03 17.49
C ALA A 5 -9.21 4.25 16.82
N GLU A 6 -9.02 4.35 15.50
CA GLU A 6 -8.09 3.46 14.80
C GLU A 6 -7.22 4.17 13.76
N VAL A 7 -6.03 3.62 13.55
CA VAL A 7 -5.25 3.81 12.33
C VAL A 7 -5.64 2.71 11.36
N LEU A 8 -6.19 3.03 10.20
CA LEU A 8 -6.55 2.07 9.16
C LEU A 8 -5.50 2.07 8.04
N VAL A 9 -4.99 0.90 7.74
CA VAL A 9 -4.18 0.62 6.55
C VAL A 9 -5.07 -0.11 5.55
N LEU A 10 -5.25 0.42 4.33
CA LEU A 10 -5.81 -0.37 3.24
C LEU A 10 -4.69 -1.19 2.60
N GLY A 11 -4.70 -2.49 2.88
CA GLY A 11 -3.75 -3.46 2.37
C GLY A 11 -4.08 -3.89 0.95
N GLU A 12 -3.06 -4.31 0.22
CA GLU A 12 -3.20 -4.86 -1.13
C GLU A 12 -2.87 -6.35 -1.12
N CYS A 13 -3.69 -7.12 -1.83
CA CYS A 13 -3.58 -8.55 -1.97
C CYS A 13 -3.53 -8.95 -3.45
N LEU A 14 -2.87 -10.05 -3.75
CA LEU A 14 -2.87 -10.67 -5.06
C LEU A 14 -3.05 -12.17 -4.90
N GLN A 15 -4.09 -12.72 -5.53
CA GLN A 15 -4.42 -14.17 -5.46
C GLN A 15 -4.46 -14.70 -4.01
N GLY A 16 -5.18 -14.01 -3.13
CA GLY A 16 -5.34 -14.40 -1.72
C GLY A 16 -4.11 -14.18 -0.83
N GLN A 17 -3.01 -13.66 -1.37
CA GLN A 17 -1.79 -13.41 -0.64
C GLN A 17 -1.54 -11.93 -0.42
N LEU A 18 -1.06 -11.60 0.76
CA LEU A 18 -0.65 -10.24 1.09
C LEU A 18 0.61 -9.87 0.28
N ILE A 19 0.57 -8.77 -0.46
CA ILE A 19 1.78 -8.33 -1.18
C ILE A 19 2.75 -7.61 -0.23
N PRO A 20 4.08 -7.70 -0.47
CA PRO A 20 5.11 -7.22 0.47
C PRO A 20 4.94 -5.78 0.92
N ILE A 21 4.50 -4.89 0.03
CA ILE A 21 4.28 -3.48 0.35
C ILE A 21 3.27 -3.26 1.47
N THR A 22 2.28 -4.15 1.61
CA THR A 22 1.31 -4.04 2.70
C THR A 22 1.99 -4.18 4.06
N GLY A 23 2.99 -5.05 4.19
CA GLY A 23 3.79 -5.15 5.41
C GLY A 23 4.53 -3.87 5.77
N GLU A 24 5.04 -3.14 4.76
CA GLU A 24 5.67 -1.83 4.99
C GLU A 24 4.67 -0.79 5.51
N ILE A 25 3.45 -0.77 4.95
CA ILE A 25 2.42 0.18 5.37
C ILE A 25 1.85 -0.19 6.75
N ILE A 26 1.75 -1.48 7.07
CA ILE A 26 1.41 -1.96 8.43
C ILE A 26 2.46 -1.45 9.43
N ALA A 27 3.76 -1.51 9.10
CA ALA A 27 4.81 -0.98 9.98
C ALA A 27 4.67 0.54 10.20
N ALA A 28 4.41 1.30 9.15
CA ALA A 28 4.12 2.73 9.26
C ALA A 28 2.87 3.00 10.11
N GLY A 29 1.79 2.24 9.89
CA GLY A 29 0.55 2.33 10.65
C GLY A 29 0.74 1.99 12.13
N ARG A 30 1.54 0.95 12.43
CA ARG A 30 1.85 0.54 13.81
C ARG A 30 2.56 1.66 14.58
N GLN A 31 3.55 2.29 13.95
CA GLN A 31 4.22 3.45 14.55
C GLN A 31 3.21 4.55 14.91
N LEU A 32 2.31 4.90 14.00
CA LEU A 32 1.31 5.95 14.25
C LEU A 32 0.31 5.55 15.33
N ALA A 33 -0.12 4.29 15.35
CA ALA A 33 -1.05 3.76 16.33
C ALA A 33 -0.44 3.78 17.75
N ASP A 34 0.83 3.39 17.88
CA ASP A 34 1.57 3.44 19.15
C ASP A 34 1.75 4.90 19.65
N GLU A 35 2.09 5.85 18.74
CA GLU A 35 2.21 7.27 19.08
C GLU A 35 0.87 7.91 19.52
N LEU A 36 -0.25 7.37 19.02
CA LEU A 36 -1.61 7.82 19.37
C LEU A 36 -2.18 7.06 20.58
N GLY A 37 -1.67 5.88 20.90
CA GLY A 37 -2.23 4.98 21.91
C GLY A 37 -3.57 4.35 21.48
N ILE A 38 -3.73 4.04 20.19
CA ILE A 38 -4.94 3.44 19.60
C ILE A 38 -4.59 2.18 18.81
N GLU A 39 -5.61 1.46 18.32
CA GLU A 39 -5.42 0.22 17.59
C GLU A 39 -5.03 0.46 16.12
N LEU A 40 -4.29 -0.52 15.58
CA LEU A 40 -3.98 -0.62 14.16
C LEU A 40 -4.93 -1.60 13.48
N ALA A 41 -5.69 -1.12 12.53
CA ALA A 41 -6.53 -1.94 11.67
C ALA A 41 -5.91 -2.09 10.26
N CYS A 42 -6.11 -3.26 9.66
CA CYS A 42 -5.82 -3.50 8.25
C CYS A 42 -7.12 -3.88 7.53
N GLY A 43 -7.50 -3.09 6.53
CA GLY A 43 -8.63 -3.38 5.65
C GLY A 43 -8.14 -4.11 4.40
N LEU A 44 -8.72 -5.27 4.11
CA LEU A 44 -8.41 -6.11 2.96
C LEU A 44 -9.65 -6.21 2.07
N ILE A 45 -9.43 -6.10 0.76
CA ILE A 45 -10.49 -6.09 -0.26
C ILE A 45 -10.12 -7.08 -1.35
N GLY A 46 -10.97 -8.07 -1.60
CA GLY A 46 -10.71 -9.13 -2.59
C GLY A 46 -11.80 -10.21 -2.62
N ASP A 47 -11.46 -11.40 -3.12
CA ASP A 47 -12.38 -12.55 -3.23
C ASP A 47 -12.00 -13.75 -2.34
N ASP A 48 -10.75 -13.83 -1.91
CA ASP A 48 -10.22 -14.87 -1.01
C ASP A 48 -9.12 -14.22 -0.16
N LEU A 49 -9.43 -13.91 1.09
CA LEU A 49 -8.59 -13.08 1.94
C LEU A 49 -8.06 -13.77 3.21
N ASP A 50 -8.41 -15.03 3.45
CA ASP A 50 -8.03 -15.76 4.66
C ASP A 50 -6.51 -15.81 4.87
N GLY A 51 -5.75 -16.06 3.79
CA GLY A 51 -4.30 -16.10 3.82
C GLY A 51 -3.69 -14.72 4.10
N ALA A 52 -4.21 -13.70 3.42
CA ALA A 52 -3.78 -12.32 3.58
C ALA A 52 -4.10 -11.76 4.97
N ALA A 53 -5.26 -12.10 5.52
CA ALA A 53 -5.67 -11.68 6.87
C ALA A 53 -4.72 -12.23 7.94
N ARG A 54 -4.42 -13.52 7.87
CA ARG A 54 -3.44 -14.14 8.79
C ARG A 54 -2.07 -13.47 8.71
N ALA A 55 -1.59 -13.24 7.48
CA ALA A 55 -0.32 -12.56 7.26
C ALA A 55 -0.32 -11.13 7.82
N ALA A 56 -1.40 -10.36 7.64
CA ALA A 56 -1.50 -9.01 8.18
C ALA A 56 -1.51 -8.99 9.72
N ALA A 57 -2.17 -9.95 10.36
CA ALA A 57 -2.14 -10.10 11.81
C ALA A 57 -0.72 -10.36 12.34
N THR A 58 0.01 -11.31 11.74
CA THR A 58 1.38 -11.64 12.15
C THR A 58 2.36 -10.49 11.94
N LEU A 59 2.04 -9.55 11.04
CA LEU A 59 2.82 -8.33 10.79
C LEU A 59 2.44 -7.15 11.69
N GLY A 60 1.45 -7.30 12.58
CA GLY A 60 1.20 -6.31 13.61
C GLY A 60 -0.18 -5.65 13.60
N ALA A 61 -1.10 -6.03 12.72
CA ALA A 61 -2.47 -5.53 12.77
C ALA A 61 -3.22 -6.12 13.98
N ASP A 62 -3.98 -5.27 14.69
CA ASP A 62 -4.83 -5.66 15.82
C ASP A 62 -6.21 -6.10 15.31
N ARG A 63 -6.74 -5.41 14.31
CA ARG A 63 -8.01 -5.68 13.65
C ARG A 63 -7.86 -5.85 12.16
N LEU A 64 -8.68 -6.72 11.59
CA LEU A 64 -8.67 -7.09 10.19
C LEU A 64 -10.09 -6.93 9.63
N TYR A 65 -10.31 -5.84 8.92
CA TYR A 65 -11.58 -5.61 8.24
C TYR A 65 -11.55 -6.30 6.87
N ILE A 66 -12.35 -7.33 6.72
CA ILE A 66 -12.37 -8.19 5.55
C ILE A 66 -13.60 -7.91 4.71
N LEU A 67 -13.36 -7.49 3.48
CA LEU A 67 -14.42 -7.25 2.50
C LEU A 67 -14.22 -8.18 1.32
N GLU A 68 -14.98 -9.27 1.30
CA GLU A 68 -14.93 -10.29 0.27
C GLU A 68 -16.15 -10.23 -0.64
N ASP A 69 -15.89 -10.24 -1.94
CA ASP A 69 -16.93 -10.33 -2.97
C ASP A 69 -16.31 -10.94 -4.24
N PRO A 70 -16.98 -11.91 -4.93
CA PRO A 70 -16.49 -12.48 -6.18
C PRO A 70 -16.21 -11.47 -7.28
N LEU A 71 -16.86 -10.30 -7.27
CA LEU A 71 -16.59 -9.21 -8.21
C LEU A 71 -15.21 -8.56 -8.00
N LEU A 72 -14.54 -8.86 -6.89
CA LEU A 72 -13.23 -8.33 -6.53
C LEU A 72 -12.09 -9.33 -6.78
N ALA A 73 -12.34 -10.45 -7.45
CA ALA A 73 -11.34 -11.47 -7.83
C ALA A 73 -10.17 -10.89 -8.63
N GLY A 74 -10.42 -9.80 -9.35
CA GLY A 74 -9.39 -9.03 -10.04
C GLY A 74 -9.59 -7.54 -9.81
N PHE A 75 -8.50 -6.78 -9.75
CA PHE A 75 -8.60 -5.34 -9.56
C PHE A 75 -9.41 -4.68 -10.68
N GLN A 76 -10.53 -4.08 -10.30
CA GLN A 76 -11.35 -3.20 -11.12
C GLN A 76 -11.55 -1.91 -10.35
N SER A 77 -11.07 -0.82 -10.93
CA SER A 77 -10.93 0.47 -10.25
C SER A 77 -12.22 0.97 -9.61
N GLU A 78 -13.35 0.84 -10.30
CA GLU A 78 -14.66 1.33 -9.82
C GLU A 78 -15.20 0.49 -8.66
N LEU A 79 -15.15 -0.84 -8.78
CA LEU A 79 -15.62 -1.77 -7.75
C LEU A 79 -14.74 -1.69 -6.51
N TYR A 80 -13.42 -1.66 -6.70
CA TYR A 80 -12.48 -1.52 -5.59
C TYR A 80 -12.66 -0.18 -4.85
N LEU A 81 -12.85 0.92 -5.59
CA LEU A 81 -13.11 2.23 -5.00
C LEU A 81 -14.42 2.24 -4.21
N GLU A 82 -15.47 1.58 -4.69
CA GLU A 82 -16.73 1.48 -3.97
C GLU A 82 -16.56 0.68 -2.68
N ALA A 83 -15.91 -0.48 -2.77
CA ALA A 83 -15.58 -1.30 -1.61
C ALA A 83 -14.76 -0.53 -0.57
N ALA A 84 -13.68 0.12 -1.00
CA ALA A 84 -12.83 0.95 -0.14
C ALA A 84 -13.62 2.10 0.52
N THR A 85 -14.53 2.73 -0.22
CA THR A 85 -15.37 3.81 0.31
C THR A 85 -16.30 3.30 1.41
N LYS A 86 -16.96 2.16 1.18
CA LYS A 86 -17.87 1.53 2.16
C LYS A 86 -17.11 1.08 3.41
N LEU A 87 -15.95 0.43 3.22
CA LEU A 87 -15.08 0.02 4.32
C LEU A 87 -14.63 1.23 5.16
N CYS A 88 -14.10 2.27 4.54
CA CYS A 88 -13.64 3.46 5.27
C CYS A 88 -14.78 4.17 6.02
N ARG A 89 -16.00 4.18 5.46
CA ARG A 89 -17.16 4.76 6.15
C ARG A 89 -17.65 3.91 7.31
N ALA A 90 -17.56 2.58 7.22
CA ALA A 90 -17.94 1.68 8.30
C ALA A 90 -16.96 1.73 9.47
N VAL A 91 -15.67 1.87 9.19
CA VAL A 91 -14.59 1.94 10.21
C VAL A 91 -14.47 3.35 10.81
N ASP A 92 -14.70 4.40 10.00
CA ASP A 92 -14.50 5.82 10.37
C ASP A 92 -13.15 6.07 11.05
N PRO A 93 -12.02 5.76 10.36
CA PRO A 93 -10.71 5.78 11.00
C PRO A 93 -10.22 7.21 11.26
N ARG A 94 -9.35 7.36 12.26
CA ARG A 94 -8.67 8.63 12.53
C ARG A 94 -7.58 8.92 11.50
N VAL A 95 -6.79 7.90 11.15
CA VAL A 95 -5.74 7.97 10.13
C VAL A 95 -5.99 6.89 9.10
N LEU A 96 -5.83 7.22 7.83
CA LEU A 96 -5.94 6.30 6.71
C LEU A 96 -4.61 6.28 5.94
N LEU A 97 -4.03 5.09 5.78
CA LEU A 97 -2.82 4.90 4.99
C LEU A 97 -3.07 3.95 3.82
N MET A 98 -2.48 4.26 2.68
CA MET A 98 -2.37 3.36 1.53
C MET A 98 -0.94 3.37 0.99
N ALA A 99 -0.54 2.31 0.29
CA ALA A 99 0.70 2.31 -0.47
C ALA A 99 0.55 3.15 -1.75
N ARG A 100 1.63 3.78 -2.21
CA ARG A 100 1.66 4.47 -3.51
C ARG A 100 2.05 3.52 -4.65
N THR A 101 1.33 2.43 -4.78
CA THR A 101 1.36 1.48 -5.89
C THR A 101 0.56 1.99 -7.09
N PRO A 102 0.51 1.28 -8.23
CA PRO A 102 -0.46 1.58 -9.29
C PRO A 102 -1.90 1.63 -8.79
N ILE A 103 -2.32 0.69 -7.91
CA ILE A 103 -3.65 0.67 -7.29
C ILE A 103 -3.85 1.91 -6.40
N GLY A 104 -2.94 2.15 -5.47
CA GLY A 104 -3.05 3.31 -4.57
C GLY A 104 -3.01 4.65 -5.30
N ARG A 105 -2.27 4.76 -6.40
CA ARG A 105 -2.25 5.98 -7.23
C ARG A 105 -3.58 6.27 -7.93
N ASP A 106 -4.31 5.23 -8.31
CA ASP A 106 -5.63 5.36 -8.92
C ASP A 106 -6.72 5.57 -7.86
N VAL A 107 -6.73 4.74 -6.82
CA VAL A 107 -7.81 4.69 -5.84
C VAL A 107 -7.73 5.84 -4.82
N ALA A 108 -6.56 6.13 -4.25
CA ALA A 108 -6.45 7.06 -3.11
C ALA A 108 -6.99 8.47 -3.40
N PRO A 109 -6.69 9.15 -4.53
CA PRO A 109 -7.24 10.48 -4.79
C PRO A 109 -8.77 10.46 -4.98
N ARG A 110 -9.29 9.41 -5.58
CA ARG A 110 -10.74 9.22 -5.79
C ARG A 110 -11.46 8.91 -4.47
N LEU A 111 -10.83 8.09 -3.61
CA LEU A 111 -11.32 7.80 -2.27
C LEU A 111 -11.33 9.06 -1.39
N ALA A 112 -10.26 9.86 -1.41
CA ALA A 112 -10.19 11.13 -0.70
C ALA A 112 -11.32 12.08 -1.11
N ALA A 113 -11.60 12.17 -2.42
CA ALA A 113 -12.72 12.97 -2.94
C ALA A 113 -14.07 12.45 -2.43
N ARG A 114 -14.31 11.12 -2.39
CA ARG A 114 -15.54 10.53 -1.85
C ARG A 114 -15.72 10.71 -0.34
N LEU A 115 -14.61 10.67 0.40
CA LEU A 115 -14.57 10.94 1.84
C LEU A 115 -14.57 12.44 2.15
N ARG A 116 -14.35 13.30 1.15
CA ARG A 116 -14.25 14.77 1.27
C ARG A 116 -13.12 15.20 2.21
N VAL A 117 -11.97 14.53 2.12
CA VAL A 117 -10.77 14.84 2.91
C VAL A 117 -9.58 15.13 2.00
N PRO A 118 -8.62 15.94 2.46
CA PRO A 118 -7.36 16.11 1.74
C PRO A 118 -6.53 14.84 1.78
N LEU A 119 -5.72 14.64 0.72
CA LEU A 119 -4.78 13.53 0.59
C LEU A 119 -3.35 14.05 0.45
N VAL A 120 -2.45 13.57 1.29
CA VAL A 120 -1.01 13.79 1.11
C VAL A 120 -0.43 12.57 0.40
N GLN A 121 0.09 12.79 -0.83
CA GLN A 121 0.58 11.68 -1.66
C GLN A 121 2.09 11.58 -1.65
N ASP A 122 2.60 10.33 -1.82
CA ASP A 122 4.02 10.04 -2.06
C ASP A 122 4.92 10.39 -0.87
N CYS A 123 4.46 10.06 0.33
CA CYS A 123 5.16 10.38 1.56
C CYS A 123 6.37 9.46 1.76
N LEU A 124 7.47 10.06 2.21
CA LEU A 124 8.68 9.36 2.65
C LEU A 124 8.70 9.18 4.18
N GLU A 125 7.93 9.97 4.88
CA GLU A 125 7.80 9.88 6.34
C GLU A 125 6.37 10.24 6.74
N VAL A 126 5.82 9.50 7.69
CA VAL A 126 4.59 9.83 8.40
C VAL A 126 4.82 9.71 9.90
N LYS A 127 4.34 10.69 10.69
CA LYS A 127 4.46 10.70 12.14
C LYS A 127 3.34 11.53 12.78
N ILE A 128 3.15 11.38 14.08
CA ILE A 128 2.17 12.16 14.83
C ILE A 128 2.85 13.37 15.48
N ASP A 129 2.28 14.53 15.28
CA ASP A 129 2.66 15.74 16.02
C ASP A 129 2.32 15.54 17.51
N ALA A 130 3.33 15.60 18.38
CA ALA A 130 3.15 15.33 19.80
C ALA A 130 2.18 16.29 20.49
N SER A 131 2.09 17.54 20.01
CA SER A 131 1.27 18.61 20.62
C SER A 131 -0.17 18.60 20.13
N THR A 132 -0.39 18.36 18.84
CA THR A 132 -1.73 18.43 18.22
C THR A 132 -2.37 17.06 18.00
N LYS A 133 -1.58 15.99 18.14
CA LYS A 133 -1.99 14.61 17.82
C LYS A 133 -2.50 14.45 16.39
N GLN A 134 -1.98 15.27 15.47
CA GLN A 134 -2.30 15.22 14.04
C GLN A 134 -1.18 14.59 13.23
N LEU A 135 -1.55 13.99 12.10
CA LEU A 135 -0.63 13.40 11.14
C LEU A 135 0.22 14.49 10.47
N LEU A 136 1.52 14.35 10.55
CA LEU A 136 2.51 15.06 9.74
C LEU A 136 3.03 14.11 8.68
N ALA A 137 2.89 14.48 7.43
CA ALA A 137 3.32 13.68 6.29
C ALA A 137 4.35 14.46 5.47
N THR A 138 5.56 13.91 5.33
CA THR A 138 6.67 14.54 4.61
C THR A 138 6.85 13.90 3.24
N ARG A 139 6.86 14.74 2.21
CA ARG A 139 6.96 14.31 0.81
C ARG A 139 7.94 15.14 0.01
N PRO A 140 8.58 14.56 -1.03
CA PRO A 140 9.39 15.34 -1.96
C PRO A 140 8.50 16.20 -2.87
N VAL A 141 8.98 17.39 -3.16
CA VAL A 141 8.36 18.32 -4.10
C VAL A 141 9.41 18.87 -5.07
N TYR A 142 8.98 19.49 -6.16
CA TYR A 142 9.87 20.03 -7.20
C TYR A 142 10.88 18.99 -7.73
N GLY A 143 10.39 17.78 -8.06
CA GLY A 143 11.27 16.71 -8.55
C GLY A 143 12.24 16.15 -7.50
N GLY A 144 11.98 16.37 -6.22
CA GLY A 144 12.85 15.91 -5.12
C GLY A 144 13.85 16.96 -4.61
N ASN A 145 13.86 18.16 -5.20
CA ASN A 145 14.77 19.23 -4.78
C ASN A 145 14.40 19.88 -3.44
N ALA A 146 13.17 19.67 -2.97
CA ALA A 146 12.73 20.15 -1.67
C ALA A 146 11.81 19.11 -1.01
N MET A 147 11.72 19.21 0.31
CA MET A 147 10.80 18.39 1.13
C MET A 147 9.72 19.28 1.71
N ALA A 148 8.46 18.85 1.59
CA ALA A 148 7.31 19.50 2.22
C ALA A 148 6.74 18.60 3.30
N THR A 149 6.59 19.14 4.51
CA THR A 149 5.85 18.49 5.59
C THR A 149 4.46 19.12 5.68
N VAL A 150 3.44 18.30 5.51
CA VAL A 150 2.03 18.70 5.50
C VAL A 150 1.36 18.16 6.75
N ARG A 151 0.59 19.00 7.43
CA ARG A 151 -0.26 18.61 8.56
C ARG A 151 -1.66 18.32 8.07
N CYS A 152 -2.19 17.15 8.41
CA CYS A 152 -3.58 16.77 8.13
C CYS A 152 -4.48 17.21 9.28
N THR A 153 -5.50 18.01 8.98
CA THR A 153 -6.40 18.61 10.00
C THR A 153 -7.83 18.06 9.95
N GLN A 154 -8.15 17.22 8.97
CA GLN A 154 -9.48 16.62 8.80
C GLN A 154 -9.40 15.10 8.91
N ASN A 155 -10.39 14.46 9.47
CA ASN A 155 -10.49 13.01 9.60
C ASN A 155 -11.30 12.39 8.43
N PRO A 156 -10.89 11.24 7.93
CA PRO A 156 -9.59 10.61 8.20
C PRO A 156 -8.41 11.44 7.69
N GLN A 157 -7.32 11.46 8.47
CA GLN A 157 -6.06 12.06 8.07
C GLN A 157 -5.39 11.13 7.07
N PHE A 158 -5.43 11.46 5.78
CA PHE A 158 -5.15 10.51 4.71
C PHE A 158 -3.81 10.77 4.03
N ALA A 159 -2.96 9.73 4.00
CA ALA A 159 -1.67 9.75 3.29
C ALA A 159 -1.43 8.49 2.47
N THR A 160 -0.70 8.63 1.34
CA THR A 160 -0.10 7.49 0.66
C THR A 160 1.41 7.48 0.87
N VAL A 161 1.94 6.31 1.22
CA VAL A 161 3.35 6.10 1.54
C VAL A 161 4.06 5.47 0.34
N ARG A 162 5.25 5.97 0.02
CA ARG A 162 6.08 5.45 -1.06
C ARG A 162 6.58 4.05 -0.70
N PRO A 163 6.60 3.10 -1.65
CA PRO A 163 7.22 1.80 -1.45
C PRO A 163 8.71 1.88 -1.08
N LYS A 164 9.18 0.91 -0.29
CA LYS A 164 10.58 0.76 0.15
C LYS A 164 11.10 1.89 1.06
N VAL A 165 10.19 2.56 1.77
CA VAL A 165 10.51 3.60 2.76
C VAL A 165 10.49 3.03 4.18
N TYR A 166 9.58 2.10 4.44
CA TYR A 166 9.48 1.41 5.72
C TYR A 166 9.89 -0.06 5.55
N ASN A 167 10.52 -0.62 6.56
CA ASN A 167 10.76 -2.06 6.62
C ASN A 167 9.56 -2.73 7.29
N PRO A 168 9.07 -3.86 6.77
CA PRO A 168 8.07 -4.66 7.46
C PRO A 168 8.52 -5.02 8.87
N LEU A 169 7.57 -5.12 9.79
CA LEU A 169 7.85 -5.60 11.15
C LEU A 169 8.25 -7.09 11.12
N PRO A 170 9.02 -7.55 12.11
CA PRO A 170 9.29 -8.97 12.27
C PRO A 170 7.97 -9.74 12.41
N VAL A 171 7.89 -10.89 11.72
CA VAL A 171 6.72 -11.77 11.79
C VAL A 171 6.56 -12.31 13.21
N GLN A 172 5.36 -12.23 13.75
CA GLN A 172 4.98 -12.74 15.07
C GLN A 172 3.96 -13.88 14.88
N ASP A 173 4.44 -15.11 14.69
CA ASP A 173 3.59 -16.26 14.31
C ASP A 173 2.44 -16.56 15.28
N HIS A 174 2.57 -16.15 16.55
CA HIS A 174 1.56 -16.33 17.59
C HIS A 174 0.52 -15.21 17.64
N ARG A 175 0.74 -14.10 16.90
CA ARG A 175 -0.16 -12.96 16.92
C ARG A 175 -1.42 -13.27 16.11
N GLN A 176 -2.55 -13.05 16.75
CA GLN A 176 -3.87 -13.13 16.11
C GLN A 176 -4.51 -11.74 16.15
N GLY A 177 -5.14 -11.34 15.06
CA GLY A 177 -5.94 -10.14 14.98
C GLY A 177 -7.43 -10.47 15.04
N GLU A 178 -8.23 -9.52 15.49
CA GLU A 178 -9.68 -9.63 15.44
C GLU A 178 -10.16 -9.50 13.99
N VAL A 179 -10.78 -10.56 13.45
CA VAL A 179 -11.31 -10.56 12.08
C VAL A 179 -12.74 -10.06 12.10
N ILE A 180 -13.01 -8.97 11.37
CA ILE A 180 -14.30 -8.30 11.30
C ILE A 180 -14.76 -8.27 9.84
N PRO A 181 -15.74 -9.10 9.45
CA PRO A 181 -16.27 -9.08 8.09
C PRO A 181 -17.08 -7.81 7.84
N ILE A 182 -16.82 -7.14 6.71
CA ILE A 182 -17.58 -6.00 6.22
C ILE A 182 -18.44 -6.46 5.04
N GLN A 183 -19.74 -6.48 5.23
CA GLN A 183 -20.65 -6.79 4.15
C GLN A 183 -20.90 -5.58 3.28
N VAL A 184 -20.75 -5.76 1.96
CA VAL A 184 -21.06 -4.75 0.96
C VAL A 184 -21.89 -5.40 -0.14
N ASP A 185 -22.86 -4.64 -0.60
CA ASP A 185 -23.60 -4.97 -1.81
C ASP A 185 -22.94 -4.18 -2.96
N LEU A 186 -22.17 -4.88 -3.80
CA LEU A 186 -21.54 -4.31 -4.98
C LEU A 186 -22.42 -4.55 -6.20
N ASP A 187 -22.76 -3.46 -6.90
CA ASP A 187 -23.50 -3.54 -8.16
C ASP A 187 -22.53 -3.95 -9.29
N PRO A 188 -22.72 -5.12 -9.94
CA PRO A 188 -21.90 -5.56 -11.07
C PRO A 188 -21.87 -4.55 -12.22
N ALA A 189 -22.91 -3.73 -12.38
CA ALA A 189 -22.99 -2.70 -13.42
C ALA A 189 -21.99 -1.55 -13.22
N MET A 190 -21.40 -1.42 -12.02
CA MET A 190 -20.34 -0.47 -11.75
C MET A 190 -19.00 -0.87 -12.38
N GLY A 191 -18.79 -2.15 -12.63
CA GLY A 191 -17.59 -2.68 -13.30
C GLY A 191 -17.58 -2.29 -14.77
N LYS A 192 -16.83 -1.24 -15.12
CA LYS A 192 -16.72 -0.74 -16.53
C LYS A 192 -15.67 -1.47 -17.35
N THR A 193 -14.82 -2.24 -16.69
CA THR A 193 -13.74 -3.01 -17.31
C THR A 193 -13.82 -4.45 -16.84
N LYS A 194 -13.26 -5.37 -17.62
CA LYS A 194 -13.16 -6.78 -17.27
C LYS A 194 -11.74 -7.26 -17.54
N VAL A 195 -11.13 -7.93 -16.56
CA VAL A 195 -9.87 -8.65 -16.79
C VAL A 195 -10.17 -9.82 -17.70
N VAL A 196 -9.62 -9.84 -18.91
CA VAL A 196 -9.82 -10.90 -19.91
C VAL A 196 -8.83 -12.02 -19.69
N SER A 197 -7.56 -11.67 -19.43
CA SER A 197 -6.51 -12.63 -19.15
C SER A 197 -5.38 -11.94 -18.37
N MET A 198 -4.67 -12.71 -17.57
CA MET A 198 -3.43 -12.29 -16.91
C MET A 198 -2.30 -13.17 -17.45
N VAL A 199 -1.34 -12.56 -18.11
CA VAL A 199 -0.14 -13.25 -18.60
C VAL A 199 0.99 -12.93 -17.64
N LYS A 200 1.51 -13.96 -16.98
CA LYS A 200 2.70 -13.84 -16.16
C LYS A 200 3.92 -13.98 -17.05
N GLU A 201 4.68 -12.92 -17.23
CA GLU A 201 5.98 -13.02 -17.90
C GLU A 201 6.93 -13.82 -17.00
N GLU A 202 7.47 -14.92 -17.55
CA GLU A 202 8.59 -15.63 -16.94
C GLU A 202 9.86 -14.82 -17.20
N SER A 203 10.25 -13.99 -16.24
CA SER A 203 11.54 -13.33 -16.29
C SER A 203 12.63 -14.32 -15.90
N GLU A 204 13.58 -14.58 -16.81
CA GLU A 204 14.82 -15.26 -16.46
C GLU A 204 15.64 -14.32 -15.54
N GLY A 205 15.91 -14.75 -14.31
CA GLY A 205 16.77 -14.03 -13.36
C GLY A 205 16.06 -13.38 -12.18
N VAL A 206 16.77 -12.53 -11.46
CA VAL A 206 16.28 -11.85 -10.27
C VAL A 206 15.33 -10.73 -10.69
N LYS A 207 14.09 -10.78 -10.19
CA LYS A 207 13.13 -9.69 -10.42
C LYS A 207 13.68 -8.38 -9.85
N LEU A 208 13.67 -7.32 -10.67
CA LEU A 208 14.22 -6.01 -10.28
C LEU A 208 13.58 -5.44 -9.03
N GLU A 209 12.29 -5.70 -8.84
CA GLU A 209 11.51 -5.22 -7.68
C GLU A 209 11.93 -5.92 -6.39
N GLU A 210 12.41 -7.16 -6.46
CA GLU A 210 12.84 -7.99 -5.32
C GLU A 210 14.35 -7.97 -5.11
N ALA A 211 15.11 -7.43 -6.08
CA ALA A 211 16.56 -7.43 -6.05
C ALA A 211 17.11 -6.52 -4.94
N ARG A 212 18.04 -7.07 -4.12
CA ARG A 212 18.77 -6.29 -3.10
C ARG A 212 19.76 -5.29 -3.72
N VAL A 213 20.30 -5.63 -4.89
CA VAL A 213 21.23 -4.82 -5.68
C VAL A 213 20.71 -4.80 -7.12
N VAL A 214 20.68 -3.64 -7.73
CA VAL A 214 20.31 -3.47 -9.13
C VAL A 214 21.45 -2.73 -9.84
N VAL A 215 21.95 -3.31 -10.92
CA VAL A 215 22.87 -2.67 -11.86
C VAL A 215 22.05 -2.17 -13.04
N ALA A 216 22.04 -0.87 -13.27
CA ALA A 216 21.17 -0.28 -14.29
C ALA A 216 21.97 0.50 -15.33
N GLY A 217 21.57 0.34 -16.59
CA GLY A 217 22.10 1.08 -17.72
C GLY A 217 21.07 1.96 -18.40
N GLY A 218 21.51 2.86 -19.23
CA GLY A 218 20.63 3.76 -19.98
C GLY A 218 21.15 4.02 -21.39
N ARG A 219 20.52 4.97 -22.06
CA ARG A 219 20.80 5.35 -23.46
C ARG A 219 22.29 5.66 -23.73
N GLY A 220 23.03 6.13 -22.74
CA GLY A 220 24.47 6.44 -22.87
C GLY A 220 25.36 5.25 -23.17
N LEU A 221 24.87 4.00 -23.03
CA LEU A 221 25.59 2.78 -23.38
C LEU A 221 25.61 2.49 -24.89
N GLY A 222 24.87 3.23 -25.69
CA GLY A 222 24.87 3.18 -27.15
C GLY A 222 24.14 1.99 -27.77
N GLY A 223 24.04 0.84 -27.10
CA GLY A 223 23.38 -0.36 -27.62
C GLY A 223 23.57 -1.59 -26.74
N PRO A 224 23.08 -2.77 -27.19
CA PRO A 224 23.15 -4.02 -26.42
C PRO A 224 24.58 -4.42 -25.99
N GLU A 225 25.56 -4.10 -26.80
CA GLU A 225 26.96 -4.42 -26.47
C GLU A 225 27.48 -3.66 -25.27
N GLY A 226 26.99 -2.43 -25.03
CA GLY A 226 27.31 -1.62 -23.86
C GLY A 226 26.78 -2.22 -22.55
N PHE A 227 25.83 -3.16 -22.62
CA PHE A 227 25.30 -3.85 -21.43
C PHE A 227 26.18 -5.02 -20.95
N ARG A 228 27.14 -5.53 -21.76
CA ARG A 228 28.00 -6.64 -21.35
C ARG A 228 28.75 -6.38 -20.05
N PRO A 229 29.46 -5.24 -19.87
CA PRO A 229 30.13 -4.95 -18.59
C PRO A 229 29.18 -4.86 -17.41
N LEU A 230 27.93 -4.37 -17.64
CA LEU A 230 26.89 -4.31 -16.59
C LEU A 230 26.41 -5.72 -16.21
N GLN A 231 26.28 -6.62 -17.20
CA GLN A 231 25.91 -8.01 -16.96
C GLN A 231 26.99 -8.72 -16.13
N ASP A 232 28.29 -8.53 -16.47
CA ASP A 232 29.39 -9.10 -15.72
C ASP A 232 29.41 -8.60 -14.27
N LEU A 233 29.17 -7.30 -14.06
CA LEU A 233 29.06 -6.71 -12.72
C LEU A 233 27.83 -7.25 -11.97
N ALA A 234 26.67 -7.35 -12.62
CA ALA A 234 25.46 -7.87 -12.02
C ALA A 234 25.65 -9.34 -11.60
N ASN A 235 26.27 -10.16 -12.43
CA ASN A 235 26.59 -11.54 -12.11
C ASN A 235 27.56 -11.66 -10.92
N ALA A 236 28.61 -10.82 -10.86
CA ALA A 236 29.55 -10.81 -9.75
C ALA A 236 28.91 -10.38 -8.40
N LEU A 237 27.88 -9.53 -8.44
CA LEU A 237 27.17 -9.04 -7.26
C LEU A 237 25.92 -9.85 -6.91
N GLY A 238 25.51 -10.82 -7.71
CA GLY A 238 24.19 -11.46 -7.61
C GLY A 238 23.06 -10.46 -7.74
N ALA A 239 23.23 -9.46 -8.61
CA ALA A 239 22.32 -8.32 -8.78
C ALA A 239 21.33 -8.54 -9.93
N GLY A 240 20.18 -7.87 -9.86
CA GLY A 240 19.30 -7.69 -11.00
C GLY A 240 19.90 -6.69 -11.99
N ILE A 241 19.71 -6.92 -13.31
CA ILE A 241 20.09 -5.96 -14.33
C ILE A 241 18.86 -5.23 -14.88
N GLY A 242 18.97 -3.92 -15.03
CA GLY A 242 17.87 -3.10 -15.48
C GLY A 242 18.26 -2.09 -16.55
N ALA A 243 17.26 -1.62 -17.30
CA ALA A 243 17.41 -0.52 -18.25
C ALA A 243 16.33 0.54 -18.00
N SER A 244 16.67 1.80 -18.22
CA SER A 244 15.71 2.89 -17.98
C SER A 244 14.61 2.98 -19.03
N ARG A 245 14.85 2.53 -20.25
CA ARG A 245 13.91 2.38 -21.39
C ARG A 245 14.58 1.63 -22.54
#